data_9c7f12f3241dcb265846a877ed3710ef
#
_entry.id   9c7f12f3241dcb265846a877ed3710ef
#
_cell.length_a   1.000
_cell.length_b   1.000
_cell.length_c   1.000
_cell.angle_alpha   90.00
_cell.angle_beta   90.00
_cell.angle_gamma   90.00
#
_symmetry.space_group_name_H-M   'P 1'
#
loop_
_entity.id
_entity.type
_entity.pdbx_description
1 polymer ?
#
loop_
_entity_poly.entity_id
_entity_poly.type
_entity_poly.pdbx_seq_one_letter_code
_entity_poly.pdbx_strand_id
1 'polypeptide(L)'
;MEFDYRLREWLDTPSSNKNQFSSDTLYNELLLSESKKKIQISLAITYSCNLRCSYCFQQNYDHLVRKPITIEALEKILDKVSLILYQNPEVDVSIGLFGGEPLLPQNEKIIDRVFQYCVENKLKI
;
A
#
# COMPACT_ATOMS: atom_id res chain seq x y z
N MET A 1 12.45 7.63 -1.64
CA MET A 1 12.72 7.32 -3.06
C MET A 1 13.15 5.86 -3.12
N GLU A 2 12.23 4.96 -3.43
CA GLU A 2 12.59 3.56 -3.70
C GLU A 2 13.30 3.52 -5.06
N PHE A 3 14.55 3.08 -5.03
CA PHE A 3 15.30 2.82 -6.24
C PHE A 3 14.76 1.52 -6.84
N ASP A 4 14.10 1.60 -7.99
CA ASP A 4 13.62 0.41 -8.68
C ASP A 4 14.81 -0.40 -9.23
N TYR A 5 15.25 -1.40 -8.46
CA TYR A 5 16.35 -2.31 -8.83
C TYR A 5 16.09 -3.04 -10.15
N ARG A 6 14.84 -3.17 -10.59
CA ARG A 6 14.49 -3.79 -11.88
C ARG A 6 14.94 -2.93 -13.07
N LEU A 7 14.97 -1.60 -12.91
CA LEU A 7 15.49 -0.69 -13.92
C LEU A 7 17.00 -0.89 -14.14
N ARG A 8 17.72 -1.24 -13.07
CA ARG A 8 19.17 -1.46 -13.13
C ARG A 8 19.52 -2.76 -13.87
N GLU A 9 18.82 -3.85 -13.58
CA GLU A 9 18.97 -5.13 -14.31
C GLU A 9 18.67 -4.97 -15.80
N TRP A 10 17.71 -4.12 -16.16
CA TRP A 10 17.35 -3.85 -17.55
C TRP A 10 18.42 -3.04 -18.28
N LEU A 11 19.09 -2.09 -17.61
CA LEU A 11 20.17 -1.29 -18.18
C LEU A 11 21.47 -2.09 -18.37
N ASP A 12 21.68 -3.13 -17.56
CA ASP A 12 22.86 -3.98 -17.58
C ASP A 12 22.75 -5.21 -18.51
N THR A 13 21.59 -5.41 -19.17
CA THR A 13 21.41 -6.49 -20.15
C THR A 13 22.15 -6.18 -21.47
N PRO A 14 22.88 -7.17 -22.04
CA PRO A 14 23.61 -6.98 -23.27
C PRO A 14 22.69 -6.53 -24.42
N SER A 15 23.17 -5.65 -25.25
CA SER A 15 22.44 -4.94 -26.30
C SER A 15 21.73 -5.82 -27.36
N SER A 16 21.95 -7.14 -27.37
CA SER A 16 21.34 -8.07 -28.33
C SER A 16 19.83 -8.29 -28.13
N ASN A 17 19.27 -7.97 -26.94
CA ASN A 17 17.84 -8.12 -26.66
C ASN A 17 17.07 -6.79 -26.64
N LYS A 18 17.75 -5.68 -26.91
CA LYS A 18 17.12 -4.34 -26.88
C LYS A 18 16.20 -4.03 -28.07
N ASN A 19 16.19 -4.90 -29.08
CA ASN A 19 15.45 -4.63 -30.33
C ASN A 19 13.98 -5.04 -30.31
N GLN A 20 13.43 -5.54 -29.18
CA GLN A 20 12.01 -5.94 -29.09
C GLN A 20 11.09 -4.96 -28.37
N PHE A 21 11.66 -3.99 -27.65
CA PHE A 21 10.87 -2.94 -27.04
C PHE A 21 11.31 -1.58 -27.57
N SER A 22 10.49 -0.95 -28.39
CA SER A 22 10.75 0.44 -28.74
C SER A 22 10.56 1.29 -27.48
N SER A 23 11.44 2.26 -27.27
CA SER A 23 11.31 3.24 -26.17
C SER A 23 9.93 3.89 -26.12
N ASP A 24 9.28 4.02 -27.28
CA ASP A 24 7.96 4.62 -27.45
C ASP A 24 6.85 3.72 -26.88
N THR A 25 6.98 2.40 -26.99
CA THR A 25 6.00 1.45 -26.43
C THR A 25 6.04 1.50 -24.90
N LEU A 26 7.23 1.49 -24.32
CA LEU A 26 7.41 1.57 -22.87
C LEU A 26 6.93 2.91 -22.31
N TYR A 27 7.23 3.99 -23.01
CA TYR A 27 6.79 5.33 -22.64
C TYR A 27 5.26 5.46 -22.72
N ASN A 28 4.64 4.92 -23.77
CA ASN A 28 3.19 4.92 -23.91
C ASN A 28 2.50 4.03 -22.86
N GLU A 29 3.08 2.88 -22.50
CA GLU A 29 2.55 2.04 -21.42
C GLU A 29 2.65 2.74 -20.06
N LEU A 30 3.75 3.46 -19.80
CA LEU A 30 3.92 4.26 -18.59
C LEU A 30 2.90 5.41 -18.55
N LEU A 31 2.72 6.14 -19.65
CA LEU A 31 1.72 7.21 -19.74
C LEU A 31 0.29 6.68 -19.58
N LEU A 32 -0.03 5.53 -20.15
CA LEU A 32 -1.33 4.88 -19.97
C LEU A 32 -1.54 4.41 -18.55
N SER A 33 -0.48 3.95 -17.86
CA SER A 33 -0.56 3.58 -16.46
C SER A 33 -0.72 4.80 -15.53
N GLU A 34 -0.15 5.94 -15.88
CA GLU A 34 -0.31 7.21 -15.15
C GLU A 34 -1.67 7.88 -15.41
N SER A 35 -2.35 7.54 -16.49
CA SER A 35 -3.64 8.14 -16.84
C SER A 35 -4.79 7.69 -15.92
N LYS A 36 -4.66 6.56 -15.23
CA LYS A 36 -5.64 6.13 -14.23
C LYS A 36 -5.36 6.80 -12.89
N LYS A 37 -6.31 7.59 -12.43
CA LYS A 37 -6.25 8.13 -11.05
C LYS A 37 -6.16 6.97 -10.07
N LYS A 38 -5.19 7.04 -9.17
CA LYS A 38 -4.97 6.05 -8.11
C LYS A 38 -5.15 6.71 -6.76
N ILE A 39 -5.84 6.03 -5.86
CA ILE A 39 -5.95 6.43 -4.46
C ILE A 39 -5.33 5.30 -3.63
N GLN A 40 -4.34 5.64 -2.83
CA GLN A 40 -3.79 4.74 -1.82
C GLN A 40 -4.26 5.20 -0.45
N ILE A 41 -4.94 4.31 0.26
CA ILE A 41 -5.41 4.54 1.62
C ILE A 41 -4.43 3.84 2.56
N SER A 42 -3.69 4.62 3.36
CA SER A 42 -2.79 4.08 4.38
C SER A 42 -3.54 3.92 5.69
N LEU A 43 -3.69 2.69 6.15
CA LEU A 43 -4.42 2.34 7.35
C LEU A 43 -3.45 2.07 8.50
N ALA A 44 -3.33 3.01 9.43
CA ALA A 44 -2.52 2.86 10.64
C ALA A 44 -3.31 2.07 11.70
N ILE A 45 -3.06 0.77 11.79
CA ILE A 45 -3.80 -0.11 12.71
C ILE A 45 -3.22 -0.18 14.11
N THR A 46 -1.94 0.11 14.27
CA THR A 46 -1.24 0.15 15.56
C THR A 46 0.10 0.86 15.42
N TYR A 47 0.61 1.39 16.52
CA TYR A 47 2.01 1.84 16.62
C TYR A 47 2.87 0.91 17.48
N SER A 48 2.35 -0.24 17.90
CA SER A 48 3.14 -1.29 18.52
C SER A 48 4.10 -1.91 17.53
N CYS A 49 5.34 -2.17 17.95
CA CYS A 49 6.38 -2.76 17.12
C CYS A 49 7.30 -3.62 17.96
N ASN A 50 7.74 -4.75 17.42
CA ASN A 50 8.73 -5.63 18.04
C ASN A 50 10.17 -5.33 17.58
N LEU A 51 10.35 -4.35 16.70
CA LEU A 51 11.66 -3.89 16.21
C LEU A 51 12.07 -2.59 16.88
N ARG A 52 13.37 -2.29 16.84
CA ARG A 52 13.99 -1.08 17.39
C ARG A 52 14.95 -0.48 16.37
N CYS A 53 14.42 -0.12 15.20
CA CYS A 53 15.23 0.47 14.15
C CYS A 53 15.77 1.83 14.60
N SER A 54 17.07 2.05 14.49
CA SER A 54 17.73 3.29 14.95
C SER A 54 17.23 4.56 14.25
N TYR A 55 16.67 4.41 13.05
CA TYR A 55 16.11 5.49 12.23
C TYR A 55 14.59 5.62 12.34
N CYS A 56 13.96 4.89 13.27
CA CYS A 56 12.50 4.90 13.38
C CYS A 56 12.00 6.21 14.00
N PHE A 57 11.25 6.98 13.22
CA PHE A 57 10.69 8.24 13.68
C PHE A 57 9.65 8.06 14.80
N GLN A 58 9.03 6.88 14.90
CA GLN A 58 7.99 6.59 15.91
C GLN A 58 8.56 6.37 17.32
N GLN A 59 9.85 6.12 17.47
CA GLN A 59 10.45 5.86 18.77
C GLN A 59 10.41 7.08 19.72
N ASN A 60 10.39 8.28 19.15
CA ASN A 60 10.43 9.54 19.90
C ASN A 60 9.04 10.11 20.23
N TYR A 61 7.98 9.36 19.94
CA TYR A 61 6.61 9.80 20.15
C TYR A 61 5.92 8.97 21.22
N ASP A 62 5.99 9.40 22.48
CA ASP A 62 5.38 8.70 23.61
C ASP A 62 3.84 8.71 23.58
N HIS A 63 3.25 9.65 22.84
CA HIS A 63 1.80 9.79 22.73
C HIS A 63 1.15 8.85 21.70
N LEU A 64 1.93 8.10 20.93
CA LEU A 64 1.38 7.17 19.94
C LEU A 64 0.67 6.00 20.63
N VAL A 65 -0.54 5.71 20.15
CA VAL A 65 -1.34 4.59 20.66
C VAL A 65 -0.72 3.26 20.20
N ARG A 66 -0.27 2.47 21.17
CA ARG A 66 0.40 1.19 20.90
C ARG A 66 -0.55 -0.01 20.90
N LYS A 67 -1.83 0.20 21.17
CA LYS A 67 -2.86 -0.84 21.02
C LYS A 67 -3.40 -0.83 19.59
N PRO A 68 -3.81 -2.00 19.06
CA PRO A 68 -4.54 -2.05 17.79
C PRO A 68 -5.82 -1.22 17.88
N ILE A 69 -6.27 -0.72 16.74
CA ILE A 69 -7.62 -0.13 16.64
C ILE A 69 -8.68 -1.20 16.98
N THR A 70 -9.84 -0.77 17.43
CA THR A 70 -10.94 -1.70 17.69
C THR A 70 -11.62 -2.09 16.37
N ILE A 71 -12.33 -3.22 16.38
CA ILE A 71 -13.14 -3.65 15.21
C ILE A 71 -14.18 -2.59 14.87
N GLU A 72 -14.83 -1.98 15.87
CA GLU A 72 -15.84 -0.93 15.64
C GLU A 72 -15.23 0.31 14.96
N ALA A 73 -14.01 0.68 15.35
CA ALA A 73 -13.30 1.79 14.71
C ALA A 73 -12.91 1.42 13.26
N LEU A 74 -12.45 0.19 13.04
CA LEU A 74 -12.15 -0.31 11.70
C LEU A 74 -13.39 -0.28 10.80
N GLU A 75 -14.54 -0.79 11.26
CA GLU A 75 -15.77 -0.79 10.45
C GLU A 75 -16.17 0.63 10.03
N LYS A 76 -16.08 1.61 10.92
CA LYS A 76 -16.34 3.01 10.57
C LYS A 76 -15.37 3.56 9.50
N ILE A 77 -14.13 3.11 9.51
CA ILE A 77 -13.15 3.47 8.48
C ILE A 77 -13.52 2.80 7.16
N LEU A 78 -13.84 1.50 7.18
CA LEU A 78 -14.22 0.75 5.98
C LEU A 78 -15.51 1.27 5.34
N ASP A 79 -16.47 1.76 6.15
CA ASP A 79 -17.67 2.45 5.64
C ASP A 79 -17.29 3.71 4.86
N LYS A 80 -16.32 4.49 5.36
CA LYS A 80 -15.83 5.67 4.63
C LYS A 80 -15.08 5.29 3.35
N VAL A 81 -14.31 4.20 3.39
CA VAL A 81 -13.65 3.66 2.19
C VAL A 81 -14.71 3.26 1.16
N SER A 82 -15.78 2.58 1.58
CA SER A 82 -16.91 2.20 0.71
C SER A 82 -17.56 3.42 0.05
N LEU A 83 -17.69 4.52 0.78
CA LEU A 83 -18.20 5.78 0.23
C LEU A 83 -17.26 6.36 -0.83
N ILE A 84 -15.94 6.33 -0.59
CA ILE A 84 -14.94 6.76 -1.56
C ILE A 84 -15.02 5.94 -2.83
N LEU A 85 -15.13 4.59 -2.71
CA LEU A 85 -15.26 3.69 -3.85
C LEU A 85 -16.53 4.00 -4.66
N TYR A 86 -17.65 4.21 -3.98
CA TYR A 86 -18.92 4.53 -4.62
C TYR A 86 -18.87 5.86 -5.39
N GLN A 87 -18.21 6.87 -4.82
CA GLN A 87 -18.09 8.20 -5.44
C GLN A 87 -17.05 8.24 -6.58
N ASN A 88 -16.14 7.27 -6.64
CA ASN A 88 -15.02 7.24 -7.59
C ASN A 88 -14.89 5.89 -8.29
N PRO A 89 -15.89 5.45 -9.08
CA PRO A 89 -15.91 4.10 -9.67
C PRO A 89 -14.76 3.86 -10.67
N GLU A 90 -14.21 4.92 -11.26
CA GLU A 90 -13.14 4.85 -12.27
C GLU A 90 -11.72 4.89 -11.64
N VAL A 91 -11.62 5.01 -10.31
CA VAL A 91 -10.35 5.16 -9.62
C VAL A 91 -9.84 3.81 -9.13
N ASP A 92 -8.57 3.52 -9.38
CA ASP A 92 -7.90 2.34 -8.80
C ASP A 92 -7.57 2.63 -7.32
N VAL A 93 -8.20 1.92 -6.41
CA VAL A 93 -8.03 2.12 -4.97
C VAL A 93 -7.27 0.94 -4.39
N SER A 94 -6.27 1.24 -3.56
CA SER A 94 -5.52 0.25 -2.79
C SER A 94 -5.50 0.62 -1.31
N ILE A 95 -5.40 -0.40 -0.44
CA ILE A 95 -5.23 -0.22 1.00
C ILE A 95 -3.85 -0.71 1.38
N GLY A 96 -3.06 0.16 2.00
CA GLY A 96 -1.78 -0.19 2.60
C GLY A 96 -1.90 -0.25 4.12
N LEU A 97 -1.33 -1.27 4.73
CA LEU A 97 -1.20 -1.36 6.19
C LEU A 97 0.02 -0.56 6.65
N PHE A 98 -0.18 0.25 7.66
CA PHE A 98 0.85 1.12 8.21
C PHE A 98 0.83 1.08 9.74
N GLY A 99 1.89 1.56 10.36
CA GLY A 99 1.99 1.68 11.82
C GLY A 99 3.39 1.33 12.32
N GLY A 100 3.49 0.75 13.51
CA GLY A 100 4.71 0.14 14.02
C GLY A 100 5.03 -1.11 13.20
N GLU A 101 4.58 -2.29 13.66
CA GLU A 101 4.60 -3.52 12.87
C GLU A 101 3.17 -4.04 12.74
N PRO A 102 2.52 -3.83 11.60
CA PRO A 102 1.13 -4.26 11.40
C PRO A 102 0.92 -5.77 11.56
N LEU A 103 1.90 -6.58 11.17
CA LEU A 103 1.78 -8.04 11.14
C LEU A 103 2.03 -8.72 12.50
N LEU A 104 2.04 -7.97 13.59
CA LEU A 104 2.11 -8.57 14.93
C LEU A 104 0.89 -9.45 15.19
N PRO A 105 1.04 -10.60 15.90
CA PRO A 105 -0.05 -11.56 16.14
C PRO A 105 -1.30 -10.94 16.77
N GLN A 106 -1.14 -9.92 17.62
CA GLN A 106 -2.28 -9.23 18.25
C GLN A 106 -3.17 -8.47 17.26
N ASN A 107 -2.71 -8.23 16.04
CA ASN A 107 -3.44 -7.52 14.99
C ASN A 107 -4.19 -8.46 14.04
N GLU A 108 -4.07 -9.78 14.21
CA GLU A 108 -4.60 -10.80 13.30
C GLU A 108 -6.06 -10.53 12.91
N LYS A 109 -6.94 -10.34 13.89
CA LYS A 109 -8.37 -10.09 13.62
C LYS A 109 -8.63 -8.83 12.79
N ILE A 110 -7.85 -7.78 13.03
CA ILE A 110 -7.95 -6.52 12.27
C ILE A 110 -7.50 -6.75 10.84
N ILE A 111 -6.38 -7.43 10.66
CA ILE A 111 -5.80 -7.75 9.36
C ILE A 111 -6.76 -8.63 8.55
N ASP A 112 -7.27 -9.70 9.13
CA ASP A 112 -8.22 -10.61 8.48
C ASP A 112 -9.45 -9.85 7.99
N ARG A 113 -9.97 -8.93 8.81
CA ARG A 113 -11.13 -8.11 8.41
C ARG A 113 -10.80 -7.17 7.25
N VAL A 114 -9.62 -6.55 7.24
CA VAL A 114 -9.17 -5.72 6.12
C VAL A 114 -9.01 -6.55 4.85
N PHE A 115 -8.36 -7.72 4.93
CA PHE A 115 -8.23 -8.63 3.78
C PHE A 115 -9.57 -9.07 3.23
N GLN A 116 -10.49 -9.48 4.10
CA GLN A 116 -11.85 -9.86 3.70
C GLN A 116 -12.53 -8.71 2.94
N TYR A 117 -12.47 -7.48 3.48
CA TYR A 117 -13.02 -6.30 2.84
C TYR A 117 -12.41 -6.04 1.46
N CYS A 118 -11.09 -6.18 1.33
CA CYS A 118 -10.39 -5.99 0.05
C CYS A 118 -10.81 -7.04 -0.98
N VAL A 119 -10.97 -8.30 -0.58
CA VAL A 119 -11.46 -9.37 -1.47
C VAL A 119 -12.88 -9.06 -1.93
N GLU A 120 -13.78 -8.72 -1.02
CA GLU A 120 -15.18 -8.41 -1.31
C GLU A 120 -15.32 -7.23 -2.29
N ASN A 121 -14.46 -6.23 -2.17
CA ASN A 121 -14.47 -5.01 -3.00
C ASN A 121 -13.46 -5.03 -4.15
N LYS A 122 -12.75 -6.14 -4.38
CA LYS A 122 -11.72 -6.30 -5.42
C LYS A 122 -10.61 -5.24 -5.35
N LEU A 123 -10.22 -4.88 -4.13
CA LEU A 123 -9.13 -3.93 -3.88
C LEU A 123 -7.79 -4.63 -3.80
N LYS A 124 -6.73 -3.87 -4.08
CA LYS A 124 -5.34 -4.28 -3.85
C LYS A 124 -4.92 -3.94 -2.43
N ILE A 125 -4.08 -4.80 -1.87
CA ILE A 125 -3.36 -4.58 -0.62
C ILE A 125 -1.88 -4.44 -0.93
#